data_195d14493a5b6ed56ee8a8820aacbd03
#
_entry.id   195d14493a5b6ed56ee8a8820aacbd03
#
_cell.length_a   1.000
_cell.length_b   1.000
_cell.length_c   1.000
_cell.angle_alpha   90.00
_cell.angle_beta   90.00
_cell.angle_gamma   90.00
#
_symmetry.space_group_name_H-M   'P 1'
#
loop_
_entity.id
_entity.type
_entity.pdbx_description
1 polymer ?
#
loop_
_entity_poly.entity_id
_entity_poly.type
_entity_poly.pdbx_seq_one_letter_code
_entity_poly.pdbx_strand_id
1 'polypeptide(L)'
;MAKKKRDTVKALLADQPRDGVLVQGWVRTRRDSKGGFSFIEVNDGSCLKNIQIIADHKLDSFKDWNQPLTTGSCVSVHGSLVASQGKGQSVEVQAASIEVHGSADPETYPLQKKFHSLEYLREISHLRPRTNTIGAVMRVRNRLAYSIHRFFNDRGFLYLHTPIITSSDCEGAGEMFQVTTLDLASPPKSDGKIDYSEDFFGKKTSLTVSGQLEAEIYAMALSLVYTFGPTFRAENSNTSRHLAEFWMIEPEMAFYDLDDNMDLA
;
A
#
# COMPACT_ATOMS: atom_id res chain seq x y z
N MET A 1 -24.07 -7.78 24.47
CA MET A 1 -23.65 -8.88 23.56
C MET A 1 -22.27 -8.61 23.03
N ALA A 2 -21.34 -9.56 23.12
CA ALA A 2 -20.02 -9.40 22.54
C ALA A 2 -20.13 -9.21 21.01
N LYS A 3 -19.47 -8.19 20.47
CA LYS A 3 -19.47 -7.92 19.03
C LYS A 3 -18.83 -9.11 18.32
N LYS A 4 -19.55 -9.79 17.43
CA LYS A 4 -19.04 -10.95 16.70
C LYS A 4 -17.81 -10.53 15.90
N LYS A 5 -16.71 -11.28 16.03
CA LYS A 5 -15.49 -11.04 15.28
C LYS A 5 -15.73 -11.40 13.82
N ARG A 6 -15.33 -10.51 12.90
CA ARG A 6 -15.43 -10.77 11.45
C ARG A 6 -14.50 -11.91 11.03
N ASP A 7 -14.96 -12.70 10.08
CA ASP A 7 -14.14 -13.68 9.37
C ASP A 7 -13.43 -13.03 8.20
N THR A 8 -12.16 -13.35 7.96
CA THR A 8 -11.45 -12.84 6.77
C THR A 8 -11.75 -13.73 5.56
N VAL A 9 -11.82 -13.11 4.38
CA VAL A 9 -11.99 -13.84 3.11
C VAL A 9 -10.90 -14.90 2.95
N LYS A 10 -9.65 -14.58 3.30
CA LYS A 10 -8.53 -15.53 3.26
C LYS A 10 -8.78 -16.76 4.13
N ALA A 11 -9.30 -16.57 5.34
CA ALA A 11 -9.58 -17.69 6.25
C ALA A 11 -10.76 -18.53 5.74
N LEU A 12 -11.86 -17.89 5.33
CA LEU A 12 -13.03 -18.59 4.82
C LEU A 12 -12.74 -19.44 3.57
N LEU A 13 -11.91 -18.94 2.65
CA LEU A 13 -11.52 -19.70 1.45
C LEU A 13 -10.70 -20.98 1.74
N ALA A 14 -10.17 -21.10 2.96
CA ALA A 14 -9.44 -22.27 3.45
C ALA A 14 -10.22 -23.09 4.50
N ASP A 15 -11.43 -22.66 4.83
CA ASP A 15 -12.24 -23.26 5.89
C ASP A 15 -13.20 -24.33 5.35
N GLN A 16 -13.80 -25.08 6.27
CA GLN A 16 -14.87 -26.04 5.98
C GLN A 16 -16.24 -25.36 6.13
N PRO A 17 -17.29 -25.90 5.49
CA PRO A 17 -18.65 -25.42 5.66
C PRO A 17 -19.04 -25.29 7.14
N ARG A 18 -19.61 -24.16 7.51
CA ARG A 18 -20.09 -23.87 8.86
C ARG A 18 -21.07 -22.70 8.89
N ASP A 19 -21.90 -22.68 9.91
CA ASP A 19 -22.84 -21.58 10.15
C ASP A 19 -22.19 -20.37 10.82
N GLY A 20 -22.92 -19.29 10.72
CA GLY A 20 -22.65 -18.12 11.52
C GLY A 20 -21.40 -17.37 11.12
N VAL A 21 -21.07 -17.25 9.86
CA VAL A 21 -19.97 -16.40 9.37
C VAL A 21 -20.39 -14.93 9.27
N LEU A 22 -19.41 -14.03 9.42
CA LEU A 22 -19.56 -12.58 9.20
C LEU A 22 -18.46 -12.11 8.24
N VAL A 23 -18.84 -11.77 7.03
CA VAL A 23 -17.95 -11.17 6.03
C VAL A 23 -18.20 -9.68 5.96
N GLN A 24 -17.12 -8.88 6.05
CA GLN A 24 -17.17 -7.43 5.85
C GLN A 24 -16.17 -7.05 4.78
N GLY A 25 -16.59 -6.31 3.77
CA GLY A 25 -15.71 -5.95 2.66
C GLY A 25 -16.39 -5.09 1.60
N TRP A 26 -15.74 -5.04 0.45
CA TRP A 26 -16.20 -4.26 -0.68
C TRP A 26 -16.64 -5.17 -1.82
N VAL A 27 -17.77 -4.83 -2.42
CA VAL A 27 -18.32 -5.53 -3.61
C VAL A 27 -17.39 -5.29 -4.79
N ARG A 28 -16.94 -6.39 -5.40
CA ARG A 28 -16.12 -6.38 -6.62
C ARG A 28 -16.96 -6.54 -7.87
N THR A 29 -17.93 -7.42 -7.81
CA THR A 29 -18.91 -7.64 -8.88
C THR A 29 -20.24 -8.07 -8.28
N ARG A 30 -21.33 -7.76 -8.98
CA ARG A 30 -22.67 -8.31 -8.76
C ARG A 30 -23.25 -8.80 -10.07
N ARG A 31 -23.93 -9.91 -10.02
CA ARG A 31 -24.66 -10.49 -11.13
C ARG A 31 -25.95 -11.09 -10.62
N ASP A 32 -27.07 -10.62 -11.15
CA ASP A 32 -28.39 -11.16 -10.84
C ASP A 32 -28.69 -12.39 -11.69
N SER A 33 -29.28 -13.41 -11.06
CA SER A 33 -29.74 -14.64 -11.72
C SER A 33 -31.23 -14.56 -11.97
N LYS A 34 -31.69 -15.15 -13.10
CA LYS A 34 -33.10 -15.34 -13.37
C LYS A 34 -33.81 -16.24 -12.34
N GLY A 35 -33.06 -16.98 -11.54
CA GLY A 35 -33.55 -17.85 -10.46
C GLY A 35 -33.94 -17.12 -9.16
N GLY A 36 -33.93 -15.78 -9.13
CA GLY A 36 -34.36 -15.00 -7.96
C GLY A 36 -33.27 -14.83 -6.88
N PHE A 37 -31.98 -14.89 -7.26
CA PHE A 37 -30.86 -14.62 -6.37
C PHE A 37 -29.73 -13.87 -7.08
N SER A 38 -28.88 -13.22 -6.32
CA SER A 38 -27.70 -12.49 -6.80
C SER A 38 -26.42 -13.21 -6.38
N PHE A 39 -25.45 -13.24 -7.29
CA PHE A 39 -24.06 -13.58 -7.01
C PHE A 39 -23.27 -12.29 -6.79
N ILE A 40 -22.65 -12.17 -5.63
CA ILE A 40 -21.91 -10.97 -5.22
C ILE A 40 -20.51 -11.40 -4.83
N GLU A 41 -19.49 -10.90 -5.52
CA GLU A 41 -18.11 -11.11 -5.11
C GLU A 41 -17.69 -10.02 -4.13
N VAL A 42 -17.21 -10.42 -2.96
CA VAL A 42 -16.73 -9.52 -1.90
C VAL A 42 -15.26 -9.76 -1.63
N ASN A 43 -14.50 -8.69 -1.50
CA ASN A 43 -13.10 -8.69 -1.09
C ASN A 43 -12.93 -7.82 0.15
N ASP A 44 -12.22 -8.33 1.16
CA ASP A 44 -11.94 -7.65 2.43
C ASP A 44 -10.48 -7.16 2.54
N GLY A 45 -9.69 -7.33 1.49
CA GLY A 45 -8.27 -7.00 1.47
C GLY A 45 -7.35 -8.04 2.10
N SER A 46 -7.85 -9.11 2.71
CA SER A 46 -7.01 -10.15 3.35
C SER A 46 -6.25 -11.02 2.34
N CYS A 47 -6.74 -11.13 1.11
CA CYS A 47 -6.09 -11.80 -0.01
C CYS A 47 -6.52 -11.19 -1.36
N LEU A 48 -5.92 -11.67 -2.46
CA LEU A 48 -6.30 -11.22 -3.82
C LEU A 48 -7.59 -11.86 -4.34
N LYS A 49 -7.98 -13.01 -3.78
CA LYS A 49 -9.22 -13.70 -4.17
C LYS A 49 -10.42 -13.05 -3.50
N ASN A 50 -11.57 -13.15 -4.15
CA ASN A 50 -12.86 -12.76 -3.61
C ASN A 50 -13.55 -13.98 -3.02
N ILE A 51 -14.53 -13.75 -2.13
CA ILE A 51 -15.51 -14.78 -1.75
C ILE A 51 -16.83 -14.49 -2.44
N GLN A 52 -17.46 -15.52 -2.98
CA GLN A 52 -18.80 -15.39 -3.55
C GLN A 52 -19.85 -15.43 -2.44
N ILE A 53 -20.76 -14.49 -2.50
CA ILE A 53 -21.96 -14.42 -1.67
C ILE A 53 -23.15 -14.75 -2.56
N ILE A 54 -24.00 -15.66 -2.10
CA ILE A 54 -25.31 -15.94 -2.71
C ILE A 54 -26.37 -15.24 -1.86
N ALA A 55 -27.09 -14.32 -2.46
CA ALA A 55 -28.14 -13.56 -1.82
C ALA A 55 -29.49 -13.83 -2.49
N ASP A 56 -30.41 -14.47 -1.77
CA ASP A 56 -31.77 -14.68 -2.25
C ASP A 56 -32.53 -13.33 -2.25
N HIS A 57 -33.26 -13.05 -3.32
CA HIS A 57 -34.08 -11.83 -3.46
C HIS A 57 -35.25 -11.78 -2.47
N LYS A 58 -35.56 -12.88 -1.80
CA LYS A 58 -36.60 -12.96 -0.75
C LYS A 58 -36.08 -12.50 0.63
N LEU A 59 -34.78 -12.31 0.79
CA LEU A 59 -34.24 -11.78 2.04
C LEU A 59 -34.86 -10.42 2.34
N ASP A 60 -35.30 -10.20 3.57
CA ASP A 60 -35.89 -8.91 3.98
C ASP A 60 -34.91 -7.77 3.79
N SER A 61 -33.62 -8.01 4.10
CA SER A 61 -32.55 -7.06 3.82
C SER A 61 -32.38 -6.71 2.33
N PHE A 62 -32.86 -7.55 1.41
CA PHE A 62 -32.84 -7.23 -0.02
C PHE A 62 -33.91 -6.22 -0.43
N LYS A 63 -35.05 -6.20 0.29
CA LYS A 63 -36.15 -5.27 0.04
C LYS A 63 -35.87 -3.88 0.62
N ASP A 64 -35.07 -3.82 1.68
CA ASP A 64 -34.73 -2.59 2.40
C ASP A 64 -33.52 -1.86 1.79
N TRP A 65 -32.96 -2.35 0.69
CA TRP A 65 -31.85 -1.69 0.02
C TRP A 65 -32.30 -0.39 -0.65
N ASN A 66 -32.55 0.62 0.16
CA ASN A 66 -32.70 2.00 -0.31
C ASN A 66 -31.40 2.53 -0.97
N GLN A 67 -30.32 1.76 -0.87
CA GLN A 67 -29.05 2.05 -1.50
C GLN A 67 -28.66 0.91 -2.44
N PRO A 68 -28.28 1.20 -3.68
CA PRO A 68 -27.93 0.17 -4.65
C PRO A 68 -26.67 -0.59 -4.19
N LEU A 69 -26.77 -1.91 -4.16
CA LEU A 69 -25.64 -2.79 -3.95
C LEU A 69 -24.86 -2.99 -5.24
N THR A 70 -23.93 -2.11 -5.50
CA THR A 70 -23.16 -2.03 -6.74
C THR A 70 -21.68 -2.32 -6.50
N THR A 71 -20.90 -2.44 -7.58
CA THR A 71 -19.44 -2.52 -7.51
C THR A 71 -18.90 -1.33 -6.72
N GLY A 72 -18.08 -1.60 -5.72
CA GLY A 72 -17.53 -0.57 -4.83
C GLY A 72 -18.27 -0.38 -3.52
N SER A 73 -19.53 -0.84 -3.41
CA SER A 73 -20.29 -0.76 -2.15
C SER A 73 -19.57 -1.50 -1.01
N CYS A 74 -19.71 -0.96 0.19
CA CYS A 74 -19.19 -1.56 1.42
C CYS A 74 -20.31 -2.29 2.16
N VAL A 75 -20.07 -3.56 2.53
CA VAL A 75 -21.11 -4.44 3.08
C VAL A 75 -20.64 -5.23 4.29
N SER A 76 -21.61 -5.59 5.17
CA SER A 76 -21.53 -6.70 6.09
C SER A 76 -22.52 -7.80 5.67
N VAL A 77 -22.05 -9.01 5.58
CA VAL A 77 -22.83 -10.19 5.21
C VAL A 77 -22.79 -11.18 6.34
N HIS A 78 -23.96 -11.49 6.93
CA HIS A 78 -24.14 -12.62 7.84
C HIS A 78 -24.69 -13.81 7.08
N GLY A 79 -24.18 -15.01 7.33
CA GLY A 79 -24.66 -16.19 6.64
C GLY A 79 -23.95 -17.47 7.07
N SER A 80 -24.03 -18.47 6.20
CA SER A 80 -23.40 -19.78 6.35
C SER A 80 -22.39 -19.99 5.23
N LEU A 81 -21.20 -20.48 5.56
CA LEU A 81 -20.21 -20.96 4.60
C LEU A 81 -20.66 -22.33 4.12
N VAL A 82 -20.82 -22.51 2.83
CA VAL A 82 -21.28 -23.76 2.22
C VAL A 82 -20.30 -24.21 1.13
N ALA A 83 -20.33 -25.49 0.78
CA ALA A 83 -19.60 -25.99 -0.38
C ALA A 83 -20.16 -25.34 -1.66
N SER A 84 -19.29 -24.79 -2.48
CA SER A 84 -19.70 -24.15 -3.74
C SER A 84 -20.09 -25.19 -4.78
N GLN A 85 -21.18 -24.93 -5.50
CA GLN A 85 -21.57 -25.70 -6.68
C GLN A 85 -20.93 -25.14 -7.96
N GLY A 86 -20.29 -23.96 -7.87
CA GLY A 86 -19.65 -23.30 -9.00
C GLY A 86 -18.25 -23.81 -9.30
N LYS A 87 -17.83 -23.69 -10.56
CA LYS A 87 -16.44 -23.99 -10.95
C LYS A 87 -15.51 -22.87 -10.48
N GLY A 88 -14.33 -23.25 -9.94
CA GLY A 88 -13.26 -22.30 -9.62
C GLY A 88 -13.20 -21.82 -8.17
N GLN A 89 -14.12 -22.27 -7.32
CA GLN A 89 -14.11 -22.01 -5.87
C GLN A 89 -14.61 -23.25 -5.11
N SER A 90 -14.07 -23.49 -3.92
CA SER A 90 -14.47 -24.62 -3.06
C SER A 90 -15.64 -24.31 -2.16
N VAL A 91 -15.74 -23.06 -1.72
CA VAL A 91 -16.75 -22.57 -0.76
C VAL A 91 -17.34 -21.26 -1.23
N GLU A 92 -18.54 -20.97 -0.73
CA GLU A 92 -19.25 -19.71 -0.92
C GLU A 92 -20.10 -19.40 0.32
N VAL A 93 -20.55 -18.18 0.48
CA VAL A 93 -21.39 -17.77 1.62
C VAL A 93 -22.84 -17.62 1.15
N GLN A 94 -23.71 -18.43 1.75
CA GLN A 94 -25.15 -18.21 1.62
C GLN A 94 -25.57 -17.14 2.62
N ALA A 95 -25.99 -15.99 2.12
CA ALA A 95 -26.36 -14.85 2.95
C ALA A 95 -27.69 -15.11 3.68
N ALA A 96 -27.69 -14.83 4.98
CA ALA A 96 -28.91 -14.71 5.79
C ALA A 96 -29.36 -13.25 5.89
N SER A 97 -28.40 -12.31 5.91
CA SER A 97 -28.66 -10.88 5.82
C SER A 97 -27.47 -10.13 5.24
N ILE A 98 -27.74 -8.98 4.62
CA ILE A 98 -26.73 -8.07 4.08
C ILE A 98 -27.07 -6.66 4.55
N GLU A 99 -26.08 -6.01 5.16
CA GLU A 99 -26.13 -4.62 5.54
C GLU A 99 -25.20 -3.82 4.62
N VAL A 100 -25.71 -2.76 3.99
CA VAL A 100 -24.92 -1.84 3.15
C VAL A 100 -24.49 -0.65 4.01
N HIS A 101 -23.19 -0.53 4.27
CA HIS A 101 -22.63 0.59 5.03
C HIS A 101 -22.37 1.83 4.18
N GLY A 102 -22.16 1.62 2.88
CA GLY A 102 -21.98 2.69 1.91
C GLY A 102 -22.14 2.16 0.49
N SER A 103 -22.91 2.85 -0.29
CA SER A 103 -23.12 2.57 -1.72
C SER A 103 -22.05 3.27 -2.56
N ALA A 104 -21.87 2.77 -3.78
CA ALA A 104 -21.11 3.44 -4.82
C ALA A 104 -22.03 3.64 -6.03
N ASP A 105 -22.02 4.84 -6.57
CA ASP A 105 -22.79 5.15 -7.76
C ASP A 105 -22.21 4.39 -8.97
N PRO A 106 -22.98 3.53 -9.65
CA PRO A 106 -22.49 2.74 -10.77
C PRO A 106 -22.07 3.58 -11.98
N GLU A 107 -22.56 4.81 -12.11
CA GLU A 107 -22.24 5.70 -13.23
C GLU A 107 -20.89 6.40 -13.02
N THR A 108 -20.58 6.76 -11.79
CA THR A 108 -19.38 7.54 -11.45
C THR A 108 -18.26 6.71 -10.84
N TYR A 109 -18.54 5.50 -10.30
CA TYR A 109 -17.48 4.65 -9.72
C TYR A 109 -16.52 4.13 -10.79
N PRO A 110 -15.21 4.50 -10.74
CA PRO A 110 -14.31 4.34 -11.88
C PRO A 110 -13.79 2.90 -12.07
N LEU A 111 -13.77 2.07 -11.00
CA LEU A 111 -13.25 0.71 -11.06
C LEU A 111 -14.32 -0.29 -11.49
N GLN A 112 -14.65 -0.26 -12.77
CA GLN A 112 -15.56 -1.23 -13.40
C GLN A 112 -14.82 -2.54 -13.75
N LYS A 113 -15.57 -3.61 -14.12
CA LYS A 113 -15.01 -4.89 -14.57
C LYS A 113 -14.43 -4.77 -15.98
N LYS A 114 -13.31 -4.05 -16.11
CA LYS A 114 -12.55 -3.87 -17.34
C LYS A 114 -11.07 -3.73 -17.03
N PHE A 115 -10.23 -3.81 -18.05
CA PHE A 115 -8.82 -3.48 -17.92
C PHE A 115 -8.65 -1.98 -17.62
N HIS A 116 -7.74 -1.66 -16.71
CA HIS A 116 -7.33 -0.29 -16.38
C HIS A 116 -5.83 -0.17 -16.56
N SER A 117 -5.39 0.81 -17.35
CA SER A 117 -3.97 1.07 -17.54
C SER A 117 -3.33 1.64 -16.25
N LEU A 118 -2.01 1.52 -16.12
CA LEU A 118 -1.31 2.08 -14.98
C LEU A 118 -1.39 3.61 -14.94
N GLU A 119 -1.45 4.26 -16.10
CA GLU A 119 -1.63 5.70 -16.25
C GLU A 119 -2.96 6.12 -15.63
N TYR A 120 -4.06 5.50 -16.05
CA TYR A 120 -5.38 5.75 -15.50
C TYR A 120 -5.45 5.49 -13.99
N LEU A 121 -4.79 4.42 -13.52
CA LEU A 121 -4.75 4.11 -12.08
C LEU A 121 -3.98 5.17 -11.26
N ARG A 122 -3.09 5.96 -11.87
CA ARG A 122 -2.45 7.09 -11.20
C ARG A 122 -3.40 8.26 -11.01
N GLU A 123 -4.31 8.50 -11.96
CA GLU A 123 -5.34 9.55 -11.86
C GLU A 123 -6.32 9.26 -10.71
N ILE A 124 -6.68 7.99 -10.52
CA ILE A 124 -7.56 7.54 -9.43
C ILE A 124 -6.78 6.92 -8.26
N SER A 125 -5.71 7.57 -7.83
CA SER A 125 -4.73 7.05 -6.86
C SER A 125 -5.35 6.52 -5.56
N HIS A 126 -6.43 7.13 -5.08
CA HIS A 126 -7.17 6.75 -3.86
C HIS A 126 -7.95 5.43 -4.01
N LEU A 127 -8.25 4.98 -5.24
CA LEU A 127 -8.97 3.73 -5.50
C LEU A 127 -8.07 2.62 -6.08
N ARG A 128 -6.93 2.98 -6.69
CA ARG A 128 -6.04 2.00 -7.34
C ARG A 128 -5.62 0.81 -6.45
N PRO A 129 -5.48 0.94 -5.10
CA PRO A 129 -5.13 -0.19 -4.24
C PRO A 129 -6.18 -1.31 -4.24
N ARG A 130 -7.41 -1.00 -4.66
CA ARG A 130 -8.49 -2.00 -4.80
C ARG A 130 -8.31 -2.90 -6.03
N THR A 131 -7.40 -2.57 -6.96
CA THR A 131 -7.09 -3.45 -8.11
C THR A 131 -6.15 -4.59 -7.69
N ASN A 132 -6.28 -5.73 -8.37
CA ASN A 132 -5.42 -6.89 -8.08
C ASN A 132 -3.95 -6.58 -8.36
N THR A 133 -3.64 -5.83 -9.42
CA THR A 133 -2.27 -5.46 -9.78
C THR A 133 -1.61 -4.65 -8.68
N ILE A 134 -2.19 -3.54 -8.26
CA ILE A 134 -1.61 -2.69 -7.21
C ILE A 134 -1.65 -3.42 -5.86
N GLY A 135 -2.73 -4.15 -5.58
CA GLY A 135 -2.82 -4.99 -4.38
C GLY A 135 -1.73 -6.05 -4.30
N ALA A 136 -1.34 -6.67 -5.43
CA ALA A 136 -0.23 -7.62 -5.50
C ALA A 136 1.12 -6.93 -5.29
N VAL A 137 1.37 -5.80 -5.99
CA VAL A 137 2.59 -5.00 -5.83
C VAL A 137 2.83 -4.62 -4.37
N MET A 138 1.79 -4.13 -3.69
CA MET A 138 1.93 -3.72 -2.28
C MET A 138 2.21 -4.91 -1.35
N ARG A 139 1.67 -6.10 -1.63
CA ARG A 139 2.00 -7.32 -0.87
C ARG A 139 3.44 -7.78 -1.08
N VAL A 140 3.92 -7.76 -2.33
CA VAL A 140 5.31 -8.07 -2.65
C VAL A 140 6.24 -7.07 -1.97
N ARG A 141 5.97 -5.77 -2.10
CA ARG A 141 6.75 -4.71 -1.46
C ARG A 141 6.82 -4.90 0.07
N ASN A 142 5.70 -5.19 0.71
CA ASN A 142 5.68 -5.47 2.16
C ASN A 142 6.56 -6.67 2.54
N ARG A 143 6.52 -7.75 1.75
CA ARG A 143 7.35 -8.93 2.01
C ARG A 143 8.82 -8.67 1.79
N LEU A 144 9.18 -7.96 0.72
CA LEU A 144 10.57 -7.58 0.45
C LEU A 144 11.12 -6.70 1.57
N ALA A 145 10.40 -5.65 1.99
CA ALA A 145 10.84 -4.79 3.08
C ALA A 145 11.11 -5.58 4.38
N TYR A 146 10.18 -6.47 4.75
CA TYR A 146 10.38 -7.34 5.91
C TYR A 146 11.58 -8.28 5.75
N SER A 147 11.79 -8.84 4.55
CA SER A 147 12.91 -9.74 4.27
C SER A 147 14.26 -9.02 4.34
N ILE A 148 14.33 -7.78 3.86
CA ILE A 148 15.53 -6.93 3.97
C ILE A 148 15.85 -6.69 5.44
N HIS A 149 14.90 -6.23 6.23
CA HIS A 149 15.13 -6.02 7.67
C HIS A 149 15.56 -7.31 8.37
N ARG A 150 14.93 -8.44 8.06
CA ARG A 150 15.29 -9.73 8.63
C ARG A 150 16.71 -10.14 8.25
N PHE A 151 17.09 -10.01 6.96
CA PHE A 151 18.41 -10.35 6.46
C PHE A 151 19.53 -9.67 7.25
N PHE A 152 19.41 -8.37 7.45
CA PHE A 152 20.40 -7.57 8.17
C PHE A 152 20.36 -7.82 9.68
N ASN A 153 19.17 -7.87 10.28
CA ASN A 153 19.05 -8.13 11.72
C ASN A 153 19.58 -9.51 12.12
N ASP A 154 19.31 -10.55 11.33
CA ASP A 154 19.81 -11.93 11.58
C ASP A 154 21.35 -11.99 11.49
N ARG A 155 22.00 -10.99 10.89
CA ARG A 155 23.46 -10.81 10.77
C ARG A 155 24.06 -9.82 11.76
N GLY A 156 23.26 -9.31 12.68
CA GLY A 156 23.72 -8.41 13.74
C GLY A 156 23.77 -6.93 13.34
N PHE A 157 23.27 -6.56 12.17
CA PHE A 157 23.19 -5.16 11.76
C PHE A 157 22.08 -4.42 12.50
N LEU A 158 22.33 -3.18 12.84
CA LEU A 158 21.33 -2.27 13.40
C LEU A 158 20.73 -1.39 12.33
N TYR A 159 19.40 -1.35 12.28
CA TYR A 159 18.67 -0.44 11.40
C TYR A 159 18.73 1.00 11.89
N LEU A 160 19.08 1.91 10.99
CA LEU A 160 19.11 3.34 11.27
C LEU A 160 18.04 4.07 10.45
N HIS A 161 17.28 4.93 11.12
CA HIS A 161 16.44 5.92 10.47
C HIS A 161 17.22 7.23 10.34
N THR A 162 17.68 7.52 9.12
CA THR A 162 18.43 8.74 8.82
C THR A 162 17.49 9.89 8.42
N PRO A 163 17.88 11.15 8.68
CA PRO A 163 17.06 12.30 8.30
C PRO A 163 16.84 12.38 6.79
N ILE A 164 15.60 12.68 6.41
CA ILE A 164 15.23 12.89 5.00
C ILE A 164 15.56 14.31 4.55
N ILE A 165 15.48 15.30 5.46
CA ILE A 165 15.85 16.68 5.17
C ILE A 165 17.29 16.90 5.66
N THR A 166 18.14 17.36 4.75
CA THR A 166 19.56 17.56 5.02
C THR A 166 20.07 18.87 4.41
N SER A 167 21.14 19.41 4.97
CA SER A 167 21.90 20.51 4.36
C SER A 167 23.15 20.03 3.63
N SER A 168 23.41 18.72 3.63
CA SER A 168 24.61 18.12 3.02
C SER A 168 24.24 17.36 1.76
N ASP A 169 25.08 17.48 0.72
CA ASP A 169 25.04 16.64 -0.46
C ASP A 169 26.02 15.48 -0.25
N CYS A 170 25.48 14.28 -0.08
CA CYS A 170 26.26 13.10 0.24
C CYS A 170 27.18 12.65 -0.89
N GLU A 171 26.69 12.70 -2.12
CA GLU A 171 27.42 12.15 -3.28
C GLU A 171 28.09 13.23 -4.13
N GLY A 172 27.87 14.52 -3.81
CA GLY A 172 28.41 15.65 -4.61
C GLY A 172 27.91 15.67 -6.05
N ALA A 173 26.93 14.86 -6.38
CA ALA A 173 26.53 14.52 -7.74
C ALA A 173 25.14 15.02 -8.09
N GLY A 174 24.47 15.73 -7.21
CA GLY A 174 23.08 15.69 -7.38
C GLY A 174 22.35 17.00 -7.52
N GLU A 175 21.50 17.08 -8.50
CA GLU A 175 20.36 17.95 -8.45
C GLU A 175 19.45 17.48 -7.30
N MET A 176 19.53 18.21 -6.17
CA MET A 176 18.71 17.92 -4.98
C MET A 176 17.41 18.70 -5.04
N PHE A 177 16.31 18.06 -4.66
CA PHE A 177 15.07 18.78 -4.40
C PHE A 177 15.23 19.68 -3.16
N GLN A 178 15.06 20.97 -3.35
CA GLN A 178 15.14 21.93 -2.25
C GLN A 178 13.89 21.85 -1.36
N VAL A 179 14.10 21.93 -0.05
CA VAL A 179 13.05 22.04 0.98
C VAL A 179 13.15 23.44 1.59
N THR A 180 12.07 24.21 1.52
CA THR A 180 12.02 25.58 2.05
C THR A 180 10.61 25.95 2.49
N THR A 181 10.50 26.81 3.49
CA THR A 181 9.27 27.45 3.93
C THR A 181 9.16 28.91 3.47
N LEU A 182 10.18 29.40 2.75
CA LEU A 182 10.18 30.75 2.18
C LEU A 182 9.13 30.88 1.07
N ASP A 183 8.54 32.06 0.96
CA ASP A 183 7.68 32.38 -0.18
C ASP A 183 8.51 32.47 -1.46
N LEU A 184 8.31 31.51 -2.36
CA LEU A 184 9.02 31.47 -3.65
C LEU A 184 8.67 32.62 -4.60
N ALA A 185 7.52 33.27 -4.42
CA ALA A 185 7.13 34.43 -5.22
C ALA A 185 7.89 35.69 -4.79
N SER A 186 8.26 35.82 -3.50
CA SER A 186 8.97 36.96 -2.94
C SER A 186 9.93 36.50 -1.83
N PRO A 187 11.00 35.77 -2.16
CA PRO A 187 11.92 35.28 -1.14
C PRO A 187 12.73 36.47 -0.54
N PRO A 188 13.08 36.39 0.75
CA PRO A 188 13.98 37.38 1.38
C PRO A 188 15.34 37.31 0.67
N LYS A 189 16.00 38.49 0.54
CA LYS A 189 17.28 38.59 -0.15
C LYS A 189 18.29 39.40 0.67
N SER A 190 19.52 38.90 0.70
CA SER A 190 20.71 39.59 1.19
C SER A 190 21.78 39.56 0.10
N ASP A 191 22.34 40.73 -0.24
CA ASP A 191 23.35 40.87 -1.32
C ASP A 191 22.93 40.28 -2.67
N GLY A 192 21.63 40.37 -3.01
CA GLY A 192 21.07 39.88 -4.28
C GLY A 192 20.86 38.38 -4.36
N LYS A 193 21.15 37.65 -3.29
CA LYS A 193 20.92 36.20 -3.16
C LYS A 193 19.80 35.92 -2.18
N ILE A 194 19.17 34.74 -2.29
CA ILE A 194 18.16 34.32 -1.30
C ILE A 194 18.81 34.20 0.07
N ASP A 195 18.18 34.83 1.06
CA ASP A 195 18.60 34.78 2.46
C ASP A 195 17.91 33.61 3.17
N TYR A 196 18.62 32.49 3.25
CA TYR A 196 18.15 31.29 3.95
C TYR A 196 18.21 31.40 5.47
N SER A 197 18.78 32.48 6.05
CA SER A 197 18.77 32.63 7.51
C SER A 197 17.35 32.83 8.05
N GLU A 198 16.42 33.31 7.20
CA GLU A 198 15.00 33.41 7.50
C GLU A 198 14.20 32.14 7.25
N ASP A 199 14.79 31.11 6.64
CA ASP A 199 14.13 29.83 6.41
C ASP A 199 14.05 28.99 7.70
N PHE A 200 13.18 27.95 7.70
CA PHE A 200 12.89 27.13 8.88
C PHE A 200 14.14 26.61 9.61
N PHE A 201 15.13 26.16 8.87
CA PHE A 201 16.40 25.64 9.43
C PHE A 201 17.52 26.70 9.50
N GLY A 202 17.27 27.95 9.15
CA GLY A 202 18.27 29.00 9.09
C GLY A 202 19.38 28.79 8.05
N LYS A 203 19.18 27.86 7.10
CA LYS A 203 20.11 27.51 6.04
C LYS A 203 19.40 26.76 4.92
N LYS A 204 20.03 26.74 3.74
CA LYS A 204 19.51 25.94 2.61
C LYS A 204 19.45 24.46 2.98
N THR A 205 18.28 23.83 2.79
CA THR A 205 18.06 22.40 2.99
C THR A 205 17.45 21.76 1.77
N SER A 206 17.63 20.45 1.67
CA SER A 206 17.17 19.64 0.53
C SER A 206 16.69 18.27 1.01
N LEU A 207 15.99 17.53 0.13
CA LEU A 207 15.73 16.11 0.35
C LEU A 207 17.03 15.33 0.12
N THR A 208 17.27 14.33 0.97
CA THR A 208 18.49 13.52 0.91
C THR A 208 18.57 12.67 -0.35
N VAL A 209 19.77 12.51 -0.89
CA VAL A 209 20.09 11.59 -2.00
C VAL A 209 20.56 10.22 -1.50
N SER A 210 20.92 10.10 -0.20
CA SER A 210 21.43 8.88 0.44
C SER A 210 21.39 9.03 1.95
N GLY A 211 21.25 7.92 2.67
CA GLY A 211 21.43 7.85 4.13
C GLY A 211 22.87 7.65 4.58
N GLN A 212 23.82 7.53 3.64
CA GLN A 212 25.19 7.11 3.88
C GLN A 212 25.93 7.96 4.91
N LEU A 213 25.92 9.29 4.79
CA LEU A 213 26.69 10.17 5.70
C LEU A 213 26.32 9.96 7.18
N GLU A 214 25.03 9.83 7.47
CA GLU A 214 24.57 9.54 8.82
C GLU A 214 24.91 8.10 9.22
N ALA A 215 24.77 7.14 8.30
CA ALA A 215 25.08 5.74 8.57
C ALA A 215 26.56 5.54 8.91
N GLU A 216 27.50 6.19 8.22
CA GLU A 216 28.94 6.15 8.52
C GLU A 216 29.25 6.63 9.93
N ILE A 217 28.63 7.72 10.39
CA ILE A 217 28.81 8.22 11.75
C ILE A 217 28.44 7.16 12.79
N TYR A 218 27.32 6.46 12.57
CA TYR A 218 26.87 5.40 13.45
C TYR A 218 27.69 4.12 13.30
N ALA A 219 28.20 3.79 12.11
CA ALA A 219 29.08 2.64 11.91
C ALA A 219 30.36 2.76 12.75
N MET A 220 30.88 3.98 12.91
CA MET A 220 32.06 4.25 13.76
C MET A 220 31.79 4.01 15.25
N ALA A 221 30.53 3.87 15.67
CA ALA A 221 30.19 3.59 17.07
C ALA A 221 29.54 2.21 17.25
N LEU A 222 28.80 1.72 16.25
CA LEU A 222 27.96 0.52 16.32
C LEU A 222 28.44 -0.61 15.40
N SER A 223 29.47 -0.39 14.61
CA SER A 223 30.14 -1.29 13.69
C SER A 223 29.32 -1.71 12.47
N LEU A 224 28.23 -2.42 12.66
CA LEU A 224 27.40 -2.94 11.57
C LEU A 224 26.03 -2.23 11.60
N VAL A 225 25.80 -1.39 10.63
CA VAL A 225 24.55 -0.63 10.53
C VAL A 225 24.00 -0.70 9.09
N TYR A 226 22.74 -0.42 8.90
CA TYR A 226 22.16 -0.24 7.57
C TYR A 226 21.04 0.78 7.59
N THR A 227 20.88 1.49 6.48
CA THR A 227 19.69 2.25 6.18
C THR A 227 18.81 1.48 5.21
N PHE A 228 17.53 1.68 5.29
CA PHE A 228 16.55 1.26 4.30
C PHE A 228 15.43 2.29 4.30
N GLY A 229 15.52 3.26 3.42
CA GLY A 229 14.65 4.41 3.43
C GLY A 229 14.56 5.14 2.09
N PRO A 230 13.65 6.13 1.99
CA PRO A 230 13.45 6.90 0.78
C PRO A 230 14.63 7.85 0.54
N THR A 231 15.06 7.92 -0.72
CA THR A 231 16.04 8.86 -1.25
C THR A 231 15.46 9.58 -2.46
N PHE A 232 15.99 10.76 -2.77
CA PHE A 232 15.41 11.67 -3.74
C PHE A 232 16.49 12.22 -4.64
N ARG A 233 16.30 12.12 -5.97
CA ARG A 233 17.21 12.68 -6.96
C ARG A 233 16.42 13.48 -7.98
N ALA A 234 16.75 14.75 -8.14
CA ALA A 234 16.05 15.66 -9.06
C ALA A 234 16.56 15.57 -10.51
N GLU A 235 17.39 14.59 -10.82
CA GLU A 235 17.93 14.36 -12.16
C GLU A 235 16.80 14.21 -13.17
N ASN A 236 16.82 15.05 -14.21
CA ASN A 236 15.86 14.99 -15.30
C ASN A 236 16.23 13.86 -16.28
N SER A 237 15.79 12.64 -15.99
CA SER A 237 15.98 11.48 -16.84
C SER A 237 14.65 10.84 -17.24
N ASN A 238 14.45 10.67 -18.54
CA ASN A 238 13.24 10.08 -19.13
C ASN A 238 13.37 8.58 -19.39
N THR A 239 14.18 7.85 -18.61
CA THR A 239 14.27 6.39 -18.73
C THR A 239 13.23 5.70 -17.85
N SER A 240 12.82 4.49 -18.24
CA SER A 240 11.87 3.68 -17.47
C SER A 240 12.40 3.19 -16.10
N ARG A 241 13.69 3.40 -15.83
CA ARG A 241 14.37 2.95 -14.61
C ARG A 241 14.75 4.09 -13.67
N HIS A 242 14.59 5.36 -14.08
CA HIS A 242 14.81 6.51 -13.21
C HIS A 242 13.54 6.89 -12.49
N LEU A 243 13.66 7.04 -11.18
CA LEU A 243 12.62 7.54 -10.28
C LEU A 243 13.18 8.70 -9.49
N ALA A 244 12.38 9.75 -9.32
CA ALA A 244 12.75 10.89 -8.48
C ALA A 244 12.72 10.55 -6.97
N GLU A 245 11.98 9.51 -6.59
CA GLU A 245 11.90 8.95 -5.24
C GLU A 245 12.02 7.43 -5.33
N PHE A 246 12.95 6.86 -4.59
CA PHE A 246 13.16 5.40 -4.48
C PHE A 246 13.73 5.04 -3.12
N TRP A 247 13.73 3.77 -2.77
CA TRP A 247 14.30 3.29 -1.52
C TRP A 247 15.64 2.63 -1.77
N MET A 248 16.65 3.03 -0.99
CA MET A 248 17.98 2.42 -1.04
C MET A 248 18.18 1.50 0.17
N ILE A 249 19.00 0.47 -0.05
CA ILE A 249 19.53 -0.40 0.99
C ILE A 249 21.00 -0.08 1.06
N GLU A 250 21.46 0.47 2.18
CA GLU A 250 22.80 1.01 2.33
C GLU A 250 23.41 0.48 3.63
N PRO A 251 24.06 -0.70 3.60
CA PRO A 251 24.82 -1.20 4.75
C PRO A 251 26.16 -0.46 4.87
N GLU A 252 26.54 -0.14 6.10
CA GLU A 252 27.84 0.43 6.45
C GLU A 252 28.51 -0.46 7.51
N MET A 253 29.70 -0.91 7.21
CA MET A 253 30.43 -1.90 8.01
C MET A 253 31.83 -1.42 8.39
N ALA A 254 32.02 -1.07 9.66
CA ALA A 254 33.35 -0.77 10.18
C ALA A 254 34.24 -2.01 10.10
N PHE A 255 35.51 -1.81 9.68
CA PHE A 255 36.54 -2.84 9.56
C PHE A 255 36.36 -3.87 8.44
N TYR A 256 35.32 -3.79 7.64
CA TYR A 256 35.14 -4.65 6.47
C TYR A 256 36.03 -4.17 5.33
N ASP A 257 36.60 -5.12 4.60
CA ASP A 257 37.28 -4.87 3.34
C ASP A 257 36.39 -5.25 2.13
N LEU A 258 36.97 -5.27 0.92
CA LEU A 258 36.24 -5.58 -0.30
C LEU A 258 35.72 -7.02 -0.31
N ASP A 259 36.52 -7.97 0.21
CA ASP A 259 36.15 -9.39 0.22
C ASP A 259 34.98 -9.61 1.20
N ASP A 260 35.04 -9.00 2.38
CA ASP A 260 33.93 -9.03 3.36
C ASP A 260 32.64 -8.43 2.78
N ASN A 261 32.75 -7.33 2.02
CA ASN A 261 31.61 -6.70 1.39
C ASN A 261 31.00 -7.56 0.27
N MET A 262 31.84 -8.24 -0.50
CA MET A 262 31.39 -9.20 -1.52
C MET A 262 30.67 -10.42 -0.90
N ASP A 263 31.15 -10.88 0.25
CA ASP A 263 30.51 -12.00 0.97
C ASP A 263 29.13 -11.61 1.55
N LEU A 264 28.94 -10.33 1.90
CA LEU A 264 27.63 -9.84 2.35
C LEU A 264 26.63 -9.70 1.21
N ALA A 265 27.06 -9.27 0.00
CA ALA A 265 26.22 -8.95 -1.14
C ALA A 265 25.64 -10.18 -1.84
#